data_f68b317b4d0707fbb2349be39a78a459
#
_entry.id   f68b317b4d0707fbb2349be39a78a459
#
_cell.length_a   1.000
_cell.length_b   1.000
_cell.length_c   1.000
_cell.angle_alpha   90.00
_cell.angle_beta   90.00
_cell.angle_gamma   90.00
#
_symmetry.space_group_name_H-M   'P 1'
#
loop_
_entity.id
_entity.type
_entity.pdbx_description
1 polymer ?
#
loop_
_entity_poly.entity_id
_entity_poly.type
_entity_poly.pdbx_seq_one_letter_code
_entity_poly.pdbx_strand_id
1 'polypeptide(L)'
;MIIDNVKVYTPDQKFVEGGLVLDQDRIEAVYTNETKPDLSGKEVLDGEGAYAIPGLIDLHFHGCKGDDFCDNSMEAIERIAEYEASVGVTAIAPATMTLPVEELVDVLKTAAQYKREKHDYKKADLVGINMEGPFISPVKKGAQDDRNILPCDIALCERFLEASEDLVKF
;
A
#
# COMPACT_ATOMS: atom_id res chain seq x y z
N MET A 1 19.55 -12.92 -3.96
CA MET A 1 18.55 -13.90 -4.45
C MET A 1 18.31 -13.69 -5.94
N ILE A 2 18.00 -14.74 -6.69
CA ILE A 2 17.63 -14.65 -8.11
C ILE A 2 16.23 -15.24 -8.27
N ILE A 3 15.38 -14.56 -9.06
CA ILE A 3 14.13 -15.15 -9.56
C ILE A 3 14.37 -15.47 -11.03
N ASP A 4 14.41 -16.76 -11.38
CA ASP A 4 14.67 -17.25 -12.73
C ASP A 4 13.40 -17.78 -13.40
N ASN A 5 13.46 -18.00 -14.72
CA ASN A 5 12.35 -18.59 -15.48
C ASN A 5 11.03 -17.84 -15.30
N VAL A 6 11.05 -16.53 -15.52
CA VAL A 6 9.89 -15.63 -15.48
C VAL A 6 9.81 -14.77 -16.72
N LYS A 7 8.61 -14.26 -16.99
CA LYS A 7 8.36 -13.20 -17.98
C LYS A 7 8.34 -11.86 -17.25
N VAL A 8 9.45 -11.12 -17.33
CA VAL A 8 9.62 -9.86 -16.60
C VAL A 8 9.00 -8.70 -17.38
N TYR A 9 8.13 -7.94 -16.72
CA TYR A 9 7.63 -6.68 -17.27
C TYR A 9 8.69 -5.58 -17.15
N THR A 10 9.03 -4.97 -18.26
CA THR A 10 10.13 -4.00 -18.37
C THR A 10 9.59 -2.56 -18.54
N PRO A 11 10.42 -1.52 -18.29
CA PRO A 11 10.01 -0.11 -18.40
C PRO A 11 9.51 0.29 -19.80
N ASP A 12 9.90 -0.42 -20.85
CA ASP A 12 9.40 -0.22 -22.22
C ASP A 12 8.05 -0.94 -22.48
N GLN A 13 7.36 -1.36 -21.41
CA GLN A 13 6.03 -1.95 -21.42
C GLN A 13 5.95 -3.29 -22.19
N LYS A 14 7.00 -4.08 -22.10
CA LYS A 14 7.08 -5.41 -22.71
C LYS A 14 7.40 -6.48 -21.68
N PHE A 15 7.04 -7.70 -22.00
CA PHE A 15 7.51 -8.87 -21.27
C PHE A 15 8.74 -9.46 -21.94
N VAL A 16 9.79 -9.72 -21.19
CA VAL A 16 10.98 -10.42 -21.64
C VAL A 16 11.15 -11.72 -20.85
N GLU A 17 11.49 -12.80 -21.53
CA GLU A 17 11.79 -14.08 -20.88
C GLU A 17 13.20 -14.03 -20.29
N GLY A 18 13.32 -14.38 -19.01
CA GLY A 18 14.59 -14.35 -18.27
C GLY A 18 14.38 -14.39 -16.77
N GLY A 19 14.86 -13.37 -16.06
CA GLY A 19 14.73 -13.30 -14.62
C GLY A 19 15.21 -11.99 -14.01
N LEU A 20 15.22 -11.99 -12.68
CA LEU A 20 15.57 -10.85 -11.84
C LEU A 20 16.72 -11.22 -10.89
N VAL A 21 17.67 -10.33 -10.74
CA VAL A 21 18.66 -10.37 -9.67
C VAL A 21 18.21 -9.39 -8.59
N LEU A 22 18.06 -9.88 -7.37
CA LEU A 22 17.65 -9.09 -6.22
C LEU A 22 18.83 -8.96 -5.25
N ASP A 23 19.09 -7.74 -4.81
CA ASP A 23 19.97 -7.42 -3.69
C ASP A 23 19.14 -6.76 -2.58
N GLN A 24 18.98 -7.48 -1.48
CA GLN A 24 18.11 -7.09 -0.37
C GLN A 24 16.67 -6.74 -0.84
N ASP A 25 16.28 -5.48 -0.74
CA ASP A 25 14.99 -4.92 -1.11
C ASP A 25 14.96 -4.28 -2.52
N ARG A 26 16.03 -4.47 -3.31
CA ARG A 26 16.19 -3.84 -4.62
C ARG A 26 16.30 -4.86 -5.76
N ILE A 27 15.74 -4.48 -6.90
CA ILE A 27 16.03 -5.14 -8.17
C ILE A 27 17.38 -4.62 -8.66
N GLU A 28 18.43 -5.44 -8.60
CA GLU A 28 19.75 -5.08 -9.07
C GLU A 28 19.83 -5.14 -10.59
N ALA A 29 19.24 -6.18 -11.18
CA ALA A 29 19.23 -6.35 -12.64
C ALA A 29 18.02 -7.16 -13.13
N VAL A 30 17.63 -6.88 -14.35
CA VAL A 30 16.77 -7.74 -15.17
C VAL A 30 17.65 -8.37 -16.25
N TYR A 31 17.52 -9.67 -16.47
CA TYR A 31 18.26 -10.37 -17.52
C TYR A 31 17.33 -11.14 -18.44
N THR A 32 17.78 -11.35 -19.67
CA THR A 32 17.12 -12.22 -20.64
C THR A 32 17.81 -13.59 -20.68
N ASN A 33 17.22 -14.55 -21.38
CA ASN A 33 17.87 -15.84 -21.59
C ASN A 33 19.25 -15.75 -22.24
N GLU A 34 19.49 -14.68 -23.03
CA GLU A 34 20.79 -14.41 -23.69
C GLU A 34 21.83 -13.80 -22.74
N THR A 35 21.37 -13.08 -21.72
CA THR A 35 22.23 -12.38 -20.74
C THR A 35 22.18 -12.99 -19.36
N LYS A 36 21.72 -14.24 -19.26
CA LYS A 36 21.56 -14.97 -18.01
C LYS A 36 22.89 -15.07 -17.24
N PRO A 37 22.92 -14.62 -15.97
CA PRO A 37 24.13 -14.70 -15.15
C PRO A 37 24.41 -16.14 -14.71
N ASP A 38 25.63 -16.38 -14.22
CA ASP A 38 25.95 -17.64 -13.54
C ASP A 38 25.14 -17.75 -12.24
N LEU A 39 24.34 -18.80 -12.12
CA LEU A 39 23.49 -19.09 -10.97
C LEU A 39 24.18 -19.96 -9.91
N SER A 40 25.39 -20.43 -10.16
CA SER A 40 26.10 -21.36 -9.27
C SER A 40 26.29 -20.77 -7.87
N GLY A 41 25.86 -21.50 -6.85
CA GLY A 41 26.00 -21.11 -5.44
C GLY A 41 25.10 -19.93 -5.00
N LYS A 42 24.17 -19.50 -5.83
CA LYS A 42 23.18 -18.47 -5.49
C LYS A 42 21.85 -19.09 -5.07
N GLU A 43 21.13 -18.38 -4.24
CA GLU A 43 19.73 -18.71 -3.93
C GLU A 43 18.86 -18.36 -5.14
N VAL A 44 18.20 -19.37 -5.71
CA VAL A 44 17.38 -19.23 -6.92
C VAL A 44 15.96 -19.70 -6.64
N LEU A 45 14.99 -18.82 -6.94
CA LEU A 45 13.56 -19.15 -7.01
C LEU A 45 13.19 -19.37 -8.48
N ASP A 46 12.72 -20.59 -8.82
CA ASP A 46 12.14 -20.86 -10.14
C ASP A 46 10.72 -20.29 -10.20
N GLY A 47 10.50 -19.37 -11.12
CA GLY A 47 9.19 -18.76 -11.32
C GLY A 47 8.27 -19.56 -12.25
N GLU A 48 8.68 -20.73 -12.72
CA GLU A 48 7.85 -21.68 -13.51
C GLU A 48 7.16 -21.04 -14.73
N GLY A 49 7.80 -20.06 -15.34
CA GLY A 49 7.24 -19.32 -16.49
C GLY A 49 6.17 -18.28 -16.14
N ALA A 50 6.00 -17.97 -14.86
CA ALA A 50 5.07 -16.96 -14.39
C ALA A 50 5.47 -15.53 -14.83
N TYR A 51 4.55 -14.60 -14.69
CA TYR A 51 4.79 -13.18 -14.96
C TYR A 51 5.34 -12.48 -13.72
N ALA A 52 6.50 -11.83 -13.87
CA ALA A 52 7.05 -10.92 -12.87
C ALA A 52 6.67 -9.48 -13.23
N ILE A 53 5.81 -8.89 -12.42
CA ILE A 53 5.32 -7.52 -12.57
C ILE A 53 5.64 -6.72 -11.31
N PRO A 54 5.68 -5.38 -11.37
CA PRO A 54 5.65 -4.55 -10.16
C PRO A 54 4.47 -4.93 -9.28
N GLY A 55 4.65 -4.90 -7.97
CA GLY A 55 3.56 -5.10 -7.03
C GLY A 55 2.43 -4.08 -7.27
N LEU A 56 1.20 -4.49 -7.06
CA LEU A 56 0.05 -3.60 -7.20
C LEU A 56 0.02 -2.59 -6.06
N ILE A 57 -0.60 -1.44 -6.31
CA ILE A 57 -0.78 -0.37 -5.32
C ILE A 57 -2.28 -0.12 -5.23
N ASP A 58 -2.85 -0.26 -4.04
CA ASP A 58 -4.25 0.12 -3.79
C ASP A 58 -4.31 1.48 -3.10
N LEU A 59 -4.95 2.44 -3.78
CA LEU A 59 -5.03 3.84 -3.34
C LEU A 59 -6.39 4.20 -2.75
N HIS A 60 -7.36 3.29 -2.76
CA HIS A 60 -8.69 3.57 -2.23
C HIS A 60 -9.47 2.29 -1.92
N PHE A 61 -9.51 1.93 -0.65
CA PHE A 61 -10.35 0.88 -0.09
C PHE A 61 -10.53 1.17 1.40
N HIS A 62 -11.56 0.63 2.06
CA HIS A 62 -11.83 0.94 3.47
C HIS A 62 -11.35 -0.15 4.42
N GLY A 63 -11.24 -1.36 3.94
CA GLY A 63 -10.80 -2.50 4.74
C GLY A 63 -11.11 -3.83 4.07
N CYS A 64 -10.79 -4.92 4.74
CA CYS A 64 -11.03 -6.28 4.26
C CYS A 64 -11.11 -7.29 5.41
N LYS A 65 -11.64 -8.49 5.12
CA LYS A 65 -11.70 -9.59 6.10
C LYS A 65 -12.44 -9.29 7.41
N GLY A 66 -13.29 -8.27 7.42
CA GLY A 66 -14.05 -7.85 8.60
C GLY A 66 -13.36 -6.77 9.43
N ASP A 67 -12.19 -6.32 9.02
CA ASP A 67 -11.50 -5.15 9.58
C ASP A 67 -11.74 -3.93 8.70
N ASP A 68 -11.87 -2.76 9.31
CA ASP A 68 -11.93 -1.45 8.67
C ASP A 68 -10.72 -0.61 9.07
N PHE A 69 -10.22 0.21 8.15
CA PHE A 69 -9.11 1.11 8.46
C PHE A 69 -9.46 2.10 9.57
N CYS A 70 -10.75 2.44 9.69
CA CYS A 70 -11.27 3.31 10.74
C CYS A 70 -11.57 2.61 12.07
N ASP A 71 -11.25 1.34 12.25
CA ASP A 71 -11.39 0.63 13.53
C ASP A 71 -10.46 1.15 14.63
N ASN A 72 -9.56 2.07 14.28
CA ASN A 72 -8.58 2.67 15.20
C ASN A 72 -7.72 1.61 15.91
N SER A 73 -7.28 0.60 15.18
CA SER A 73 -6.52 -0.55 15.69
C SER A 73 -5.32 -0.86 14.80
N MET A 74 -4.13 -0.92 15.40
CA MET A 74 -2.91 -1.33 14.70
C MET A 74 -3.01 -2.77 14.20
N GLU A 75 -3.67 -3.65 14.96
CA GLU A 75 -3.88 -5.04 14.59
C GLU A 75 -4.83 -5.17 13.38
N ALA A 76 -5.84 -4.29 13.26
CA ALA A 76 -6.70 -4.23 12.09
C ALA A 76 -5.90 -3.82 10.84
N ILE A 77 -5.10 -2.75 10.93
CA ILE A 77 -4.22 -2.32 9.84
C ILE A 77 -3.25 -3.45 9.45
N GLU A 78 -2.69 -4.16 10.43
CA GLU A 78 -1.77 -5.27 10.21
C GLU A 78 -2.43 -6.41 9.42
N ARG A 79 -3.64 -6.84 9.79
CA ARG A 79 -4.38 -7.90 9.08
C ARG A 79 -4.80 -7.47 7.68
N ILE A 80 -5.19 -6.20 7.50
CA ILE A 80 -5.47 -5.61 6.19
C ILE A 80 -4.22 -5.68 5.32
N ALA A 81 -3.08 -5.19 5.78
CA ALA A 81 -1.82 -5.18 5.04
C ALA A 81 -1.33 -6.60 4.68
N GLU A 82 -1.56 -7.56 5.56
CA GLU A 82 -1.24 -8.97 5.34
C GLU A 82 -2.12 -9.60 4.24
N TYR A 83 -3.41 -9.31 4.26
CA TYR A 83 -4.33 -9.76 3.22
C TYR A 83 -4.00 -9.13 1.86
N GLU A 84 -3.79 -7.82 1.81
CA GLU A 84 -3.44 -7.11 0.58
C GLU A 84 -2.16 -7.66 -0.05
N ALA A 85 -1.12 -7.92 0.75
CA ALA A 85 0.09 -8.59 0.26
C ALA A 85 -0.20 -9.99 -0.32
N SER A 86 -1.12 -10.74 0.29
CA SER A 86 -1.48 -12.10 -0.15
C SER A 86 -2.15 -12.14 -1.53
N VAL A 87 -2.69 -11.02 -2.00
CA VAL A 87 -3.31 -10.88 -3.32
C VAL A 87 -2.48 -10.06 -4.31
N GLY A 88 -1.21 -9.76 -3.94
CA GLY A 88 -0.25 -9.11 -4.83
C GLY A 88 -0.21 -7.59 -4.73
N VAL A 89 -0.93 -6.99 -3.79
CA VAL A 89 -0.83 -5.55 -3.47
C VAL A 89 0.33 -5.37 -2.51
N THR A 90 1.34 -4.60 -2.90
CA THR A 90 2.56 -4.39 -2.12
C THR A 90 2.60 -3.05 -1.40
N ALA A 91 1.73 -2.12 -1.79
CA ALA A 91 1.60 -0.81 -1.14
C ALA A 91 0.13 -0.39 -1.06
N ILE A 92 -0.25 0.22 0.05
CA ILE A 92 -1.63 0.61 0.34
C ILE A 92 -1.72 2.06 0.80
N ALA A 93 -2.79 2.73 0.36
CA ALA A 93 -3.26 4.00 0.90
C ALA A 93 -4.77 3.88 1.20
N PRO A 94 -5.14 3.24 2.31
CA PRO A 94 -6.54 3.00 2.66
C PRO A 94 -7.30 4.32 2.85
N ALA A 95 -8.60 4.25 2.58
CA ALA A 95 -9.49 5.40 2.70
C ALA A 95 -10.14 5.45 4.08
N THR A 96 -10.25 6.66 4.65
CA THR A 96 -11.06 6.88 5.85
C THR A 96 -12.54 6.97 5.50
N MET A 97 -13.39 6.75 6.48
CA MET A 97 -14.79 7.20 6.43
C MET A 97 -14.90 8.66 6.90
N THR A 98 -16.00 9.32 6.57
CA THR A 98 -16.36 10.64 7.11
C THR A 98 -16.87 10.48 8.53
N LEU A 99 -15.98 10.57 9.51
CA LEU A 99 -16.21 10.40 10.95
C LEU A 99 -16.15 11.73 11.69
N PRO A 100 -16.56 11.79 12.97
CA PRO A 100 -16.27 12.92 13.85
C PRO A 100 -14.78 13.25 13.87
N VAL A 101 -14.44 14.55 13.97
CA VAL A 101 -13.05 15.03 13.85
C VAL A 101 -12.09 14.32 14.80
N GLU A 102 -12.49 14.13 16.07
CA GLU A 102 -11.62 13.51 17.06
C GLU A 102 -11.36 12.02 16.75
N GLU A 103 -12.37 11.31 16.25
CA GLU A 103 -12.22 9.93 15.81
C GLU A 103 -11.26 9.82 14.61
N LEU A 104 -11.38 10.74 13.62
CA LEU A 104 -10.44 10.81 12.49
C LEU A 104 -9.01 11.06 12.99
N VAL A 105 -8.81 12.00 13.90
CA VAL A 105 -7.50 12.29 14.48
C VAL A 105 -6.90 11.07 15.15
N ASP A 106 -7.70 10.28 15.87
CA ASP A 106 -7.21 9.07 16.55
C ASP A 106 -6.87 7.96 15.53
N VAL A 107 -7.67 7.77 14.49
CA VAL A 107 -7.36 6.85 13.37
C VAL A 107 -6.05 7.23 12.70
N LEU A 108 -5.85 8.53 12.40
CA LEU A 108 -4.62 9.02 11.75
C LEU A 108 -3.38 8.80 12.62
N LYS A 109 -3.48 9.05 13.93
CA LYS A 109 -2.37 8.77 14.88
C LYS A 109 -2.04 7.29 14.97
N THR A 110 -3.06 6.43 14.99
CA THR A 110 -2.87 4.98 15.01
C THR A 110 -2.16 4.50 13.74
N ALA A 111 -2.55 5.03 12.58
CA ALA A 111 -1.89 4.72 11.32
C ALA A 111 -0.43 5.21 11.28
N ALA A 112 -0.16 6.42 11.79
CA ALA A 112 1.20 6.95 11.92
C ALA A 112 2.06 6.08 12.86
N GLN A 113 1.49 5.66 13.99
CA GLN A 113 2.17 4.74 14.90
C GLN A 113 2.46 3.39 14.23
N TYR A 114 1.48 2.81 13.53
CA TYR A 114 1.67 1.57 12.77
C TYR A 114 2.83 1.70 11.78
N LYS A 115 2.86 2.78 10.99
CA LYS A 115 3.93 3.02 10.01
C LYS A 115 5.31 3.10 10.65
N ARG A 116 5.43 3.68 11.84
CA ARG A 116 6.72 3.78 12.56
C ARG A 116 7.18 2.46 13.16
N GLU A 117 6.26 1.65 13.68
CA GLU A 117 6.58 0.51 14.52
C GLU A 117 6.57 -0.83 13.77
N LYS A 118 5.84 -0.92 12.67
CA LYS A 118 5.62 -2.18 11.96
C LYS A 118 6.31 -2.17 10.60
N HIS A 119 7.42 -2.87 10.51
CA HIS A 119 8.14 -3.13 9.27
C HIS A 119 8.23 -4.63 9.05
N ASP A 120 7.37 -5.16 8.16
CA ASP A 120 7.38 -6.57 7.79
C ASP A 120 7.23 -6.68 6.27
N TYR A 121 8.26 -7.21 5.61
CA TYR A 121 8.27 -7.43 4.16
C TYR A 121 7.23 -8.44 3.65
N LYS A 122 6.50 -9.10 4.55
CA LYS A 122 5.40 -10.01 4.20
C LYS A 122 4.04 -9.30 4.14
N LYS A 123 4.01 -7.99 4.34
CA LYS A 123 2.81 -7.16 4.38
C LYS A 123 2.90 -6.05 3.35
N ALA A 124 1.77 -5.57 2.88
CA ALA A 124 1.73 -4.36 2.05
C ALA A 124 2.18 -3.15 2.87
N ASP A 125 3.02 -2.31 2.28
CA ASP A 125 3.50 -1.10 2.94
C ASP A 125 2.41 -0.02 2.99
N LEU A 126 2.15 0.55 4.15
CA LEU A 126 1.27 1.70 4.31
C LEU A 126 2.01 2.95 3.80
N VAL A 127 1.77 3.33 2.54
CA VAL A 127 2.49 4.45 1.89
C VAL A 127 1.73 5.77 1.97
N GLY A 128 0.47 5.74 2.37
CA GLY A 128 -0.34 6.93 2.51
C GLY A 128 -1.72 6.63 3.10
N ILE A 129 -2.51 7.68 3.24
CA ILE A 129 -3.91 7.64 3.64
C ILE A 129 -4.70 8.48 2.65
N ASN A 130 -5.83 7.95 2.19
CA ASN A 130 -6.81 8.66 1.38
C ASN A 130 -7.94 9.14 2.31
N MET A 131 -8.05 10.45 2.55
CA MET A 131 -9.12 10.96 3.40
C MET A 131 -10.41 11.15 2.61
N GLU A 132 -11.35 10.22 2.75
CA GLU A 132 -12.69 10.39 2.21
C GLU A 132 -13.58 11.21 3.18
N GLY A 133 -13.42 12.53 3.11
CA GLY A 133 -14.02 13.48 4.04
C GLY A 133 -13.03 13.98 5.10
N PRO A 134 -13.45 14.93 5.94
CA PRO A 134 -14.79 15.51 6.03
C PRO A 134 -15.13 16.57 4.97
N PHE A 135 -14.18 17.00 4.13
CA PHE A 135 -14.32 18.10 3.16
C PHE A 135 -14.85 17.65 1.81
N ILE A 136 -15.96 16.92 1.80
CA ILE A 136 -16.60 16.41 0.59
C ILE A 136 -17.95 17.11 0.34
N SER A 137 -18.46 16.96 -0.89
CA SER A 137 -19.75 17.51 -1.26
C SER A 137 -20.90 16.77 -0.59
N PRO A 138 -21.79 17.43 0.17
CA PRO A 138 -22.93 16.77 0.78
C PRO A 138 -23.94 16.24 -0.26
N VAL A 139 -23.94 16.79 -1.48
CA VAL A 139 -24.83 16.36 -2.58
C VAL A 139 -24.32 15.07 -3.23
N LYS A 140 -23.01 14.82 -3.18
CA LYS A 140 -22.33 13.67 -3.85
C LYS A 140 -21.59 12.76 -2.85
N LYS A 141 -21.97 12.81 -1.58
CA LYS A 141 -21.31 12.11 -0.48
C LYS A 141 -21.34 10.57 -0.56
N GLY A 142 -22.19 10.00 -1.40
CA GLY A 142 -22.36 8.55 -1.43
C GLY A 142 -22.87 8.00 -0.09
N ALA A 143 -22.20 7.01 0.44
CA ALA A 143 -22.53 6.36 1.72
C ALA A 143 -22.03 7.13 2.95
N GLN A 144 -21.25 8.21 2.78
CA GLN A 144 -20.68 8.96 3.90
C GLN A 144 -21.75 9.63 4.77
N ASP A 145 -21.49 9.73 6.07
CA ASP A 145 -22.41 10.35 7.03
C ASP A 145 -22.39 11.88 6.88
N ASP A 146 -23.52 12.45 6.47
CA ASP A 146 -23.66 13.91 6.23
C ASP A 146 -23.56 14.75 7.49
N ARG A 147 -23.76 14.17 8.67
CA ARG A 147 -23.59 14.86 9.96
C ARG A 147 -22.14 15.26 10.23
N ASN A 148 -21.19 14.56 9.62
CA ASN A 148 -19.75 14.76 9.80
C ASN A 148 -19.10 15.50 8.62
N ILE A 149 -19.87 15.87 7.59
CA ILE A 149 -19.35 16.67 6.47
C ILE A 149 -19.16 18.10 6.94
N LEU A 150 -17.97 18.63 6.70
CA LEU A 150 -17.58 19.96 7.12
C LEU A 150 -17.20 20.84 5.92
N PRO A 151 -17.37 22.15 6.00
CA PRO A 151 -16.75 23.06 5.04
C PRO A 151 -15.22 22.98 5.15
N CYS A 152 -14.53 23.27 4.05
CA CYS A 152 -13.07 23.31 4.04
C CYS A 152 -12.53 24.24 5.11
N ASP A 153 -11.61 23.75 5.92
CA ASP A 153 -10.94 24.47 7.01
C ASP A 153 -9.45 24.14 6.99
N ILE A 154 -8.62 25.15 6.76
CA ILE A 154 -7.17 24.99 6.63
C ILE A 154 -6.55 24.52 7.96
N ALA A 155 -6.96 25.08 9.09
CA ALA A 155 -6.42 24.72 10.39
C ALA A 155 -6.74 23.26 10.74
N LEU A 156 -7.92 22.78 10.32
CA LEU A 156 -8.29 21.38 10.49
C LEU A 156 -7.52 20.46 9.52
N CYS A 157 -7.27 20.90 8.27
CA CYS A 157 -6.36 20.17 7.37
C CYS A 157 -4.96 20.02 7.98
N GLU A 158 -4.38 21.11 8.48
CA GLU A 158 -3.06 21.09 9.13
C GLU A 158 -3.04 20.13 10.32
N ARG A 159 -4.10 20.11 11.12
CA ARG A 159 -4.25 19.16 12.24
C ARG A 159 -4.27 17.71 11.80
N PHE A 160 -4.93 17.39 10.69
CA PHE A 160 -4.94 16.02 10.12
C PHE A 160 -3.57 15.63 9.57
N LEU A 161 -2.88 16.52 8.86
CA LEU A 161 -1.53 16.27 8.37
C LEU A 161 -0.56 16.02 9.53
N GLU A 162 -0.62 16.83 10.58
CA GLU A 162 0.19 16.64 11.80
C GLU A 162 -0.13 15.31 12.49
N ALA A 163 -1.42 14.98 12.68
CA ALA A 163 -1.83 13.74 13.33
C ALA A 163 -1.40 12.48 12.56
N SER A 164 -1.37 12.57 11.24
CA SER A 164 -0.96 11.47 10.35
C SER A 164 0.56 11.41 10.11
N GLU A 165 1.35 12.35 10.65
CA GLU A 165 2.78 12.49 10.32
C GLU A 165 3.01 12.51 8.80
N ASP A 166 2.23 13.31 8.10
CA ASP A 166 2.24 13.46 6.65
C ASP A 166 1.89 12.17 5.85
N LEU A 167 1.25 11.18 6.46
CA LEU A 167 0.73 10.02 5.72
C LEU A 167 -0.50 10.34 4.86
N VAL A 168 -1.29 11.35 5.19
CA VAL A 168 -2.39 11.81 4.32
C VAL A 168 -1.80 12.30 2.99
N LYS A 169 -2.28 11.74 1.87
CA LYS A 169 -1.81 12.06 0.51
C LYS A 169 -2.91 12.53 -0.43
N PHE A 170 -4.15 12.16 -0.15
CA PHE A 170 -5.31 12.47 -0.97
C PHE A 170 -6.46 12.97 -0.11
#